data_6ead74cf12609e555561d22d40e9167b
#
_entry.id   6ead74cf12609e555561d22d40e9167b
#
_cell.length_a   1.000
_cell.length_b   1.000
_cell.length_c   1.000
_cell.angle_alpha   90.00
_cell.angle_beta   90.00
_cell.angle_gamma   90.00
#
_symmetry.space_group_name_H-M   'P 1'
#
loop_
_entity.id
_entity.type
_entity.pdbx_description
1 polymer ?
#
loop_
_entity_poly.entity_id
_entity_poly.type
_entity_poly.pdbx_seq_one_letter_code
_entity_poly.pdbx_strand_id
1 'polypeptide(L)'
;MTEGQTHIVTDAADRTLVVSRVFDAPRALVFKMFTTPEHLARWWGPKGWTLPVCTVDFRPGGVWHYCMRGPAGEESWGRAVYREIVEPERIVYVDSFSDAEGNVAAGMPELVITLTFEEADGKTTLTSRAQFPSDADFESLLAMGMVQGLTETWDRLGEYLAANV
;
A
#
# COMPACT_ATOMS: atom_id res chain seq x y z
N MET A 1 0.00 -7.33 -19.61
CA MET A 1 -0.68 -6.38 -18.69
C MET A 1 -0.67 -4.99 -19.31
N THR A 2 -1.79 -4.31 -19.30
CA THR A 2 -1.93 -2.99 -19.91
C THR A 2 -1.53 -1.91 -18.88
N GLU A 3 -0.76 -0.93 -19.34
CA GLU A 3 -0.37 0.23 -18.53
C GLU A 3 -1.60 0.96 -17.99
N GLY A 4 -1.54 1.38 -16.72
CA GLY A 4 -2.62 2.11 -16.05
C GLY A 4 -3.82 1.27 -15.65
N GLN A 5 -3.82 -0.02 -15.99
CA GLN A 5 -4.91 -0.94 -15.65
C GLN A 5 -4.51 -1.81 -14.46
N THR A 6 -5.36 -1.83 -13.42
CA THR A 6 -5.13 -2.64 -12.23
C THR A 6 -5.67 -4.05 -12.44
N HIS A 7 -4.83 -5.05 -12.20
CA HIS A 7 -5.19 -6.45 -12.24
C HIS A 7 -5.28 -7.00 -10.83
N ILE A 8 -6.35 -7.73 -10.56
CA ILE A 8 -6.66 -8.21 -9.21
C ILE A 8 -6.92 -9.70 -9.26
N VAL A 9 -6.21 -10.45 -8.42
CA VAL A 9 -6.41 -11.90 -8.24
C VAL A 9 -6.63 -12.17 -6.76
N THR A 10 -7.77 -12.77 -6.43
CA THR A 10 -8.04 -13.24 -5.08
C THR A 10 -7.94 -14.76 -5.04
N ASP A 11 -7.30 -15.27 -3.99
CA ASP A 11 -7.17 -16.73 -3.77
C ASP A 11 -7.66 -17.05 -2.37
N ALA A 12 -8.90 -17.53 -2.27
CA ALA A 12 -9.52 -17.85 -0.99
C ALA A 12 -8.86 -19.04 -0.31
N ALA A 13 -8.29 -19.98 -1.07
CA ALA A 13 -7.61 -21.14 -0.50
C ALA A 13 -6.34 -20.74 0.23
N ASP A 14 -5.55 -19.83 -0.35
CA ASP A 14 -4.32 -19.32 0.24
C ASP A 14 -4.55 -18.03 1.07
N ARG A 15 -5.75 -17.47 1.04
CA ARG A 15 -6.09 -16.21 1.72
C ARG A 15 -5.16 -15.08 1.27
N THR A 16 -5.00 -14.94 -0.06
CA THR A 16 -4.15 -13.90 -0.63
C THR A 16 -4.94 -12.99 -1.57
N LEU A 17 -4.54 -11.73 -1.58
CA LEU A 17 -4.97 -10.75 -2.56
C LEU A 17 -3.73 -10.27 -3.30
N VAL A 18 -3.69 -10.48 -4.61
CA VAL A 18 -2.58 -10.03 -5.44
C VAL A 18 -3.10 -8.95 -6.38
N VAL A 19 -2.48 -7.78 -6.29
CA VAL A 19 -2.81 -6.62 -7.11
C VAL A 19 -1.56 -6.21 -7.88
N SER A 20 -1.69 -6.02 -9.18
CA SER A 20 -0.56 -5.60 -10.01
C SER A 20 -0.98 -4.55 -11.03
N ARG A 21 -0.04 -3.68 -11.39
CA ARG A 21 -0.26 -2.59 -12.33
C ARG A 21 1.07 -2.14 -12.92
N VAL A 22 1.05 -1.76 -14.21
CA VAL A 22 2.20 -1.18 -14.88
C VAL A 22 2.12 0.35 -14.76
N PHE A 23 3.20 0.95 -14.26
CA PHE A 23 3.35 2.40 -14.17
C PHE A 23 4.39 2.86 -15.20
N ASP A 24 4.13 3.97 -15.86
CA ASP A 24 5.04 4.56 -16.86
C ASP A 24 6.12 5.38 -16.16
N ALA A 25 7.00 4.71 -15.45
CA ALA A 25 8.11 5.31 -14.72
C ALA A 25 9.13 4.24 -14.38
N PRO A 26 10.44 4.58 -14.27
CA PRO A 26 11.46 3.63 -13.87
C PRO A 26 11.24 3.17 -12.42
N ARG A 27 11.67 1.94 -12.12
CA ARG A 27 11.39 1.35 -10.80
C ARG A 27 12.04 2.11 -9.64
N ALA A 28 13.18 2.73 -9.85
CA ALA A 28 13.81 3.53 -8.82
C ALA A 28 12.91 4.70 -8.37
N LEU A 29 12.20 5.31 -9.32
CA LEU A 29 11.26 6.38 -9.02
C LEU A 29 10.00 5.85 -8.35
N VAL A 30 9.43 4.75 -8.85
CA VAL A 30 8.24 4.14 -8.23
C VAL A 30 8.55 3.68 -6.81
N PHE A 31 9.69 3.05 -6.61
CA PHE A 31 10.15 2.64 -5.27
C PHE A 31 10.27 3.84 -4.33
N LYS A 32 10.84 4.95 -4.82
CA LYS A 32 11.01 6.16 -4.03
C LYS A 32 9.69 6.71 -3.49
N MET A 33 8.59 6.53 -4.22
CA MET A 33 7.26 7.00 -3.81
C MET A 33 6.78 6.35 -2.50
N PHE A 34 7.35 5.22 -2.13
CA PHE A 34 7.01 4.48 -0.91
C PHE A 34 7.95 4.77 0.27
N THR A 35 8.97 5.61 0.09
CA THR A 35 10.06 5.73 1.08
C THR A 35 9.99 6.95 1.98
N THR A 36 9.27 7.99 1.59
CA THR A 36 9.26 9.26 2.32
C THR A 36 7.86 9.76 2.59
N PRO A 37 7.64 10.43 3.74
CA PRO A 37 6.34 11.01 4.07
C PRO A 37 5.84 12.03 3.04
N GLU A 38 6.73 12.83 2.46
CA GLU A 38 6.39 13.86 1.50
C GLU A 38 5.74 13.27 0.24
N HIS A 39 6.26 12.15 -0.24
CA HIS A 39 5.67 11.45 -1.39
C HIS A 39 4.38 10.74 -1.01
N LEU A 40 4.39 9.97 0.08
CA LEU A 40 3.23 9.22 0.52
C LEU A 40 2.01 10.12 0.76
N ALA A 41 2.22 11.31 1.29
CA ALA A 41 1.15 12.27 1.54
C ALA A 41 0.44 12.72 0.27
N ARG A 42 1.05 12.54 -0.89
CA ARG A 42 0.49 12.98 -2.17
C ARG A 42 -0.43 11.95 -2.82
N TRP A 43 -0.26 10.67 -2.51
CA TRP A 43 -1.01 9.64 -3.25
C TRP A 43 -1.61 8.54 -2.36
N TRP A 44 -1.14 8.39 -1.12
CA TRP A 44 -1.63 7.31 -0.26
C TRP A 44 -3.07 7.57 0.20
N GLY A 45 -3.91 6.54 0.08
CA GLY A 45 -5.31 6.58 0.44
C GLY A 45 -6.25 6.69 -0.77
N PRO A 46 -7.51 6.28 -0.63
CA PRO A 46 -8.49 6.37 -1.70
C PRO A 46 -8.75 7.83 -2.12
N LYS A 47 -9.44 8.00 -3.25
CA LYS A 47 -9.79 9.33 -3.75
C LYS A 47 -10.60 10.11 -2.71
N GLY A 48 -10.23 11.38 -2.52
CA GLY A 48 -10.88 12.25 -1.54
C GLY A 48 -10.31 12.16 -0.14
N TRP A 49 -9.39 11.23 0.11
CA TRP A 49 -8.71 11.09 1.40
C TRP A 49 -7.38 11.84 1.40
N THR A 50 -6.98 12.30 2.58
CA THR A 50 -5.70 12.97 2.81
C THR A 50 -4.89 12.19 3.83
N LEU A 51 -3.61 12.54 3.97
CA LEU A 51 -2.69 11.88 4.91
C LEU A 51 -2.11 12.93 5.86
N PRO A 52 -2.90 13.41 6.84
CA PRO A 52 -2.45 14.48 7.75
C PRO A 52 -1.32 14.07 8.68
N VAL A 53 -1.15 12.78 8.95
CA VAL A 53 -0.03 12.25 9.74
C VAL A 53 0.65 11.15 8.95
N CYS A 54 1.96 11.27 8.79
CA CYS A 54 2.77 10.25 8.14
C CYS A 54 4.20 10.35 8.65
N THR A 55 4.63 9.35 9.41
CA THR A 55 6.02 9.23 9.88
C THR A 55 6.59 7.92 9.36
N VAL A 56 7.81 7.97 8.83
CA VAL A 56 8.45 6.81 8.22
C VAL A 56 9.86 6.67 8.75
N ASP A 57 10.17 5.49 9.28
CA ASP A 57 11.53 5.06 9.58
C ASP A 57 11.84 3.91 8.62
N PHE A 58 12.37 4.25 7.44
CA PHE A 58 12.51 3.32 6.32
C PHE A 58 13.75 2.44 6.46
N ARG A 59 13.63 1.42 7.30
CA ARG A 59 14.67 0.39 7.53
C ARG A 59 14.00 -0.87 8.05
N PRO A 60 14.64 -2.04 7.93
CA PRO A 60 14.10 -3.26 8.56
C PRO A 60 13.92 -3.05 10.06
N GLY A 61 12.74 -3.38 10.57
CA GLY A 61 12.35 -3.11 11.97
C GLY A 61 11.82 -1.71 12.21
N GLY A 62 11.96 -0.79 11.25
CA GLY A 62 11.40 0.55 11.36
C GLY A 62 9.88 0.56 11.17
N VAL A 63 9.24 1.65 11.55
CA VAL A 63 7.78 1.78 11.54
C VAL A 63 7.34 2.93 10.65
N TRP A 64 6.32 2.67 9.83
CA TRP A 64 5.57 3.68 9.11
C TRP A 64 4.20 3.80 9.81
N HIS A 65 3.96 4.96 10.43
CA HIS A 65 2.73 5.26 11.15
C HIS A 65 2.00 6.39 10.47
N TYR A 66 0.72 6.22 10.19
CA TYR A 66 -0.03 7.21 9.40
C TYR A 66 -1.49 7.30 9.81
N CYS A 67 -2.07 8.46 9.50
CA CYS A 67 -3.51 8.71 9.59
C CYS A 67 -4.03 9.11 8.22
N MET A 68 -5.04 8.41 7.74
CA MET A 68 -5.81 8.82 6.57
C MET A 68 -7.07 9.54 7.06
N ARG A 69 -7.36 10.70 6.47
CA ARG A 69 -8.57 11.46 6.80
C ARG A 69 -9.48 11.54 5.59
N GLY A 70 -10.73 11.10 5.77
CA GLY A 70 -11.73 11.10 4.72
C GLY A 70 -12.44 12.45 4.56
N PRO A 71 -13.27 12.58 3.51
CA PRO A 71 -13.95 13.86 3.19
C PRO A 71 -14.95 14.33 4.25
N ALA A 72 -15.45 13.42 5.08
CA ALA A 72 -16.34 13.77 6.20
C ALA A 72 -15.59 13.96 7.52
N GLY A 73 -14.26 13.96 7.51
CA GLY A 73 -13.45 14.10 8.72
C GLY A 73 -13.17 12.79 9.44
N GLU A 74 -13.63 11.65 8.89
CA GLU A 74 -13.33 10.34 9.47
C GLU A 74 -11.82 10.05 9.39
N GLU A 75 -11.29 9.37 10.41
CA GLU A 75 -9.87 9.04 10.48
C GLU A 75 -9.65 7.55 10.54
N SER A 76 -8.64 7.08 9.81
CA SER A 76 -8.19 5.70 9.84
C SER A 76 -6.68 5.69 10.07
N TRP A 77 -6.27 5.11 11.21
CA TRP A 77 -4.87 5.03 11.58
C TRP A 77 -4.30 3.66 11.19
N GLY A 78 -3.08 3.67 10.68
CA GLY A 78 -2.40 2.46 10.27
C GLY A 78 -0.95 2.46 10.73
N ARG A 79 -0.39 1.26 10.85
CA ARG A 79 0.99 1.03 11.26
C ARG A 79 1.57 -0.10 10.44
N ALA A 80 2.70 0.17 9.79
CA ALA A 80 3.44 -0.84 9.05
C ALA A 80 4.81 -1.02 9.70
N VAL A 81 5.22 -2.27 9.91
CA VAL A 81 6.55 -2.59 10.41
C VAL A 81 7.30 -3.24 9.26
N TYR A 82 8.38 -2.60 8.81
CA TYR A 82 9.20 -3.13 7.71
C TYR A 82 9.95 -4.37 8.17
N ARG A 83 9.85 -5.45 7.41
CA ARG A 83 10.59 -6.69 7.64
C ARG A 83 11.77 -6.84 6.71
N GLU A 84 11.61 -6.43 5.44
CA GLU A 84 12.65 -6.59 4.44
C GLU A 84 12.57 -5.43 3.46
N ILE A 85 13.73 -4.88 3.13
CA ILE A 85 13.85 -3.82 2.13
C ILE A 85 15.02 -4.19 1.22
N VAL A 86 14.72 -4.43 -0.07
CA VAL A 86 15.73 -4.67 -1.10
C VAL A 86 15.51 -3.59 -2.17
N GLU A 87 16.22 -2.49 -2.06
CA GLU A 87 16.06 -1.35 -2.96
C GLU A 87 16.70 -1.64 -4.32
N PRO A 88 16.05 -1.37 -5.43
CA PRO A 88 14.68 -0.89 -5.63
C PRO A 88 13.69 -2.00 -6.00
N GLU A 89 13.87 -3.22 -5.50
CA GLU A 89 13.18 -4.43 -5.96
C GLU A 89 12.00 -4.87 -5.10
N ARG A 90 12.12 -4.75 -3.76
CA ARG A 90 11.13 -5.36 -2.86
C ARG A 90 11.05 -4.68 -1.51
N ILE A 91 9.82 -4.58 -1.01
CA ILE A 91 9.53 -4.15 0.36
C ILE A 91 8.56 -5.17 0.96
N VAL A 92 8.87 -5.69 2.14
CA VAL A 92 7.97 -6.55 2.91
C VAL A 92 7.66 -5.86 4.23
N TYR A 93 6.38 -5.72 4.54
CA TYR A 93 5.97 -5.12 5.81
C TYR A 93 4.72 -5.79 6.37
N VAL A 94 4.54 -5.65 7.69
CA VAL A 94 3.33 -6.08 8.38
C VAL A 94 2.46 -4.86 8.59
N ASP A 95 1.28 -4.87 7.98
CA ASP A 95 0.32 -3.77 8.02
C ASP A 95 -0.75 -4.06 9.06
N SER A 96 -1.05 -3.10 9.91
CA SER A 96 -2.03 -3.24 10.99
C SER A 96 -2.83 -1.97 11.15
N PHE A 97 -4.06 -2.10 11.64
CA PHE A 97 -4.80 -0.94 12.15
C PHE A 97 -4.17 -0.50 13.47
N SER A 98 -4.14 0.79 13.72
CA SER A 98 -3.53 1.35 14.94
C SER A 98 -4.36 2.50 15.51
N ASP A 99 -3.92 3.02 16.66
CA ASP A 99 -4.41 4.27 17.23
C ASP A 99 -3.42 5.42 16.95
N ALA A 100 -3.73 6.59 17.44
CA ALA A 100 -2.91 7.79 17.23
C ALA A 100 -1.52 7.67 17.88
N GLU A 101 -1.38 6.84 18.90
CA GLU A 101 -0.12 6.60 19.61
C GLU A 101 0.74 5.50 18.96
N GLY A 102 0.23 4.86 17.93
CA GLY A 102 0.95 3.79 17.23
C GLY A 102 0.78 2.40 17.82
N ASN A 103 -0.18 2.23 18.74
CA ASN A 103 -0.49 0.91 19.28
C ASN A 103 -1.35 0.13 18.29
N VAL A 104 -1.06 -1.15 18.12
CA VAL A 104 -1.86 -2.02 17.23
C VAL A 104 -3.26 -2.18 17.81
N ALA A 105 -4.28 -2.01 16.96
CA ALA A 105 -5.68 -2.15 17.38
C ALA A 105 -5.99 -3.60 17.76
N ALA A 106 -6.47 -3.79 18.98
CA ALA A 106 -6.79 -5.13 19.49
C ALA A 106 -7.94 -5.76 18.69
N GLY A 107 -7.79 -7.04 18.33
CA GLY A 107 -8.81 -7.79 17.61
C GLY A 107 -8.89 -7.50 16.11
N MET A 108 -8.04 -6.60 15.58
CA MET A 108 -7.97 -6.32 14.16
C MET A 108 -6.85 -7.14 13.51
N PRO A 109 -7.04 -7.57 12.26
CA PRO A 109 -6.04 -8.42 11.59
C PRO A 109 -4.77 -7.67 11.23
N GLU A 110 -3.65 -8.41 11.21
CA GLU A 110 -2.39 -7.95 10.68
C GLU A 110 -2.14 -8.66 9.36
N LEU A 111 -1.79 -7.89 8.32
CA LEU A 111 -1.52 -8.42 6.99
C LEU A 111 -0.04 -8.37 6.69
N VAL A 112 0.48 -9.43 6.07
CA VAL A 112 1.84 -9.39 5.52
C VAL A 112 1.74 -8.95 4.08
N ILE A 113 2.35 -7.81 3.77
CA ILE A 113 2.32 -7.21 2.44
C ILE A 113 3.70 -7.33 1.82
N THR A 114 3.76 -7.88 0.62
CA THR A 114 4.98 -7.94 -0.19
C THR A 114 4.79 -7.10 -1.43
N LEU A 115 5.58 -6.05 -1.57
CA LEU A 115 5.61 -5.22 -2.77
C LEU A 115 6.83 -5.62 -3.60
N THR A 116 6.62 -5.89 -4.89
CA THR A 116 7.72 -6.14 -5.83
C THR A 116 7.67 -5.14 -6.97
N PHE A 117 8.84 -4.68 -7.40
CA PHE A 117 9.01 -3.66 -8.42
C PHE A 117 9.87 -4.24 -9.53
N GLU A 118 9.26 -4.55 -10.67
CA GLU A 118 9.96 -5.11 -11.82
C GLU A 118 9.98 -4.11 -12.96
N GLU A 119 11.15 -3.86 -13.54
CA GLU A 119 11.28 -2.89 -14.63
C GLU A 119 11.53 -3.57 -15.96
N ALA A 120 10.83 -3.09 -16.99
CA ALA A 120 11.06 -3.48 -18.38
C ALA A 120 10.73 -2.27 -19.25
N ASP A 121 11.62 -1.92 -20.16
CA ASP A 121 11.45 -0.82 -21.14
C ASP A 121 11.11 0.53 -20.48
N GLY A 122 11.73 0.82 -19.33
CA GLY A 122 11.53 2.08 -18.62
C GLY A 122 10.20 2.15 -17.85
N LYS A 123 9.46 1.06 -17.79
CA LYS A 123 8.19 0.96 -17.07
C LYS A 123 8.31 -0.02 -15.92
N THR A 124 7.50 0.18 -14.90
CA THR A 124 7.53 -0.66 -13.69
C THR A 124 6.23 -1.43 -13.53
N THR A 125 6.34 -2.73 -13.35
CA THR A 125 5.23 -3.55 -12.87
C THR A 125 5.32 -3.62 -11.36
N LEU A 126 4.36 -3.00 -10.67
CA LEU A 126 4.24 -3.06 -9.22
C LEU A 126 3.25 -4.15 -8.87
N THR A 127 3.67 -5.07 -8.02
CA THR A 127 2.81 -6.16 -7.52
C THR A 127 2.75 -6.09 -6.00
N SER A 128 1.53 -6.09 -5.47
CA SER A 128 1.28 -6.18 -4.02
C SER A 128 0.63 -7.50 -3.72
N ARG A 129 1.26 -8.30 -2.86
CA ARG A 129 0.69 -9.55 -2.38
C ARG A 129 0.37 -9.40 -0.89
N ALA A 130 -0.92 -9.45 -0.56
CA ALA A 130 -1.39 -9.38 0.81
C ALA A 130 -1.75 -10.78 1.30
N GLN A 131 -1.13 -11.22 2.40
CA GLN A 131 -1.44 -12.48 3.07
C GLN A 131 -2.29 -12.19 4.30
N PHE A 132 -3.48 -12.77 4.35
CA PHE A 132 -4.42 -12.61 5.46
C PHE A 132 -4.25 -13.73 6.48
N PRO A 133 -4.44 -13.46 7.78
CA PRO A 133 -4.20 -14.46 8.82
C PRO A 133 -5.28 -15.54 8.91
N SER A 134 -6.50 -15.27 8.44
CA SER A 134 -7.61 -16.23 8.50
C SER A 134 -8.60 -16.02 7.37
N ASP A 135 -9.46 -17.04 7.14
CA ASP A 135 -10.53 -16.92 6.14
C ASP A 135 -11.52 -15.83 6.52
N ALA A 136 -11.84 -15.69 7.81
CA ALA A 136 -12.75 -14.67 8.30
C ALA A 136 -12.22 -13.26 8.04
N ASP A 137 -10.93 -13.04 8.29
CA ASP A 137 -10.28 -11.74 8.03
C ASP A 137 -10.22 -11.45 6.53
N PHE A 138 -9.92 -12.46 5.71
CA PHE A 138 -9.91 -12.34 4.27
C PHE A 138 -11.27 -11.87 3.74
N GLU A 139 -12.35 -12.56 4.12
CA GLU A 139 -13.71 -12.20 3.71
C GLU A 139 -14.15 -10.84 4.23
N SER A 140 -13.85 -10.55 5.50
CA SER A 140 -14.25 -9.31 6.15
C SER A 140 -13.60 -8.09 5.52
N LEU A 141 -12.29 -8.13 5.28
CA LEU A 141 -11.57 -6.99 4.71
C LEU A 141 -11.93 -6.77 3.24
N LEU A 142 -12.13 -7.84 2.48
CA LEU A 142 -12.61 -7.69 1.09
C LEU A 142 -14.01 -7.08 1.05
N ALA A 143 -14.89 -7.47 1.98
CA ALA A 143 -16.24 -6.92 2.08
C ALA A 143 -16.26 -5.44 2.46
N MET A 144 -15.21 -4.94 3.11
CA MET A 144 -15.06 -3.53 3.47
C MET A 144 -14.64 -2.62 2.31
N GLY A 145 -14.43 -3.17 1.11
CA GLY A 145 -14.05 -2.39 -0.07
C GLY A 145 -12.56 -2.22 -0.27
N MET A 146 -11.74 -3.11 0.29
CA MET A 146 -10.28 -3.06 0.19
C MET A 146 -9.78 -3.00 -1.26
N VAL A 147 -10.38 -3.79 -2.15
CA VAL A 147 -9.98 -3.82 -3.56
C VAL A 147 -10.22 -2.47 -4.23
N GLN A 148 -11.40 -1.88 -4.03
CA GLN A 148 -11.72 -0.58 -4.60
C GLN A 148 -10.82 0.52 -4.02
N GLY A 149 -10.59 0.52 -2.70
CA GLY A 149 -9.72 1.48 -2.05
C GLY A 149 -8.29 1.42 -2.58
N LEU A 150 -7.76 0.22 -2.74
CA LEU A 150 -6.41 0.03 -3.27
C LEU A 150 -6.32 0.46 -4.74
N THR A 151 -7.33 0.15 -5.54
CA THR A 151 -7.39 0.58 -6.95
C THR A 151 -7.35 2.10 -7.05
N GLU A 152 -8.16 2.80 -6.25
CA GLU A 152 -8.17 4.27 -6.23
C GLU A 152 -6.83 4.83 -5.75
N THR A 153 -6.22 4.21 -4.76
CA THR A 153 -4.91 4.62 -4.25
C THR A 153 -3.85 4.53 -5.34
N TRP A 154 -3.84 3.43 -6.09
CA TRP A 154 -2.87 3.26 -7.18
C TRP A 154 -3.18 4.13 -8.39
N ASP A 155 -4.45 4.50 -8.63
CA ASP A 155 -4.79 5.52 -9.62
C ASP A 155 -4.12 6.84 -9.25
N ARG A 156 -4.17 7.22 -7.98
CA ARG A 156 -3.52 8.44 -7.48
C ARG A 156 -2.01 8.37 -7.62
N LEU A 157 -1.40 7.22 -7.36
CA LEU A 157 0.04 7.03 -7.58
C LEU A 157 0.40 7.25 -9.06
N GLY A 158 -0.40 6.69 -9.97
CA GLY A 158 -0.19 6.88 -11.41
C GLY A 158 -0.28 8.34 -11.81
N GLU A 159 -1.26 9.07 -11.30
CA GLU A 159 -1.43 10.50 -11.54
C GLU A 159 -0.24 11.31 -10.98
N TYR A 160 0.20 10.99 -9.78
CA TYR A 160 1.33 11.66 -9.14
C TYR A 160 2.63 11.43 -9.92
N LEU A 161 2.86 10.20 -10.37
CA LEU A 161 4.03 9.87 -11.18
C LEU A 161 4.01 10.65 -12.50
N ALA A 162 2.86 10.71 -13.17
CA ALA A 162 2.73 11.44 -14.43
C ALA A 162 3.03 12.93 -14.28
N ALA A 163 2.71 13.52 -13.12
CA ALA A 163 2.98 14.93 -12.84
C ALA A 163 4.43 15.21 -12.43
N ASN A 164 5.21 14.17 -12.07
CA ASN A 164 6.55 14.33 -11.51
C ASN A 164 7.65 13.58 -12.28
N VAL A 165 7.33 13.09 -13.45
CA VAL A 165 8.29 12.39 -14.33
C VAL A 165 8.83 13.33 -15.39
#